data_f21727e6fb49300b282c74ecf4ef7210
#
_entry.id   f21727e6fb49300b282c74ecf4ef7210
#
_cell.length_a   1.000
_cell.length_b   1.000
_cell.length_c   1.000
_cell.angle_alpha   90.00
_cell.angle_beta   90.00
_cell.angle_gamma   90.00
#
_symmetry.space_group_name_H-M   'P 1'
#
loop_
_entity.id
_entity.type
_entity.pdbx_description
1 polymer ?
#
loop_
_entity_poly.entity_id
_entity_poly.type
_entity_poly.pdbx_seq_one_letter_code
_entity_poly.pdbx_strand_id
1 'polypeptide(L)'
;MRALMNVWEPHEVSAELLAMQNIELQQQVVEKGIVAIEGEGGQLWKGDITRLKVDAIVNAANAQGLGCWAPLHNCIDNCIHSAAGIQLRKECNDQLQGRLLKTGEAIMTKGYNLPAKHVIHTVGPIIDTNIPTKEQEGQLAQCYRSCLNLAEQAGLESIAFCCISTGVFHFPNERAAEIAIETVRNYPRQSVKTIIFNVFLDKDYDIYHRFLSEGSPAAATDC
;
A
#
# COMPACT_ATOMS: atom_id res chain seq x y z
N MET A 1 -22.81 1.40 -5.87
CA MET A 1 -21.86 0.32 -6.22
C MET A 1 -20.88 0.00 -5.08
N ARG A 2 -20.07 0.94 -4.56
CA ARG A 2 -18.99 0.69 -3.57
C ARG A 2 -19.46 -0.11 -2.34
N ALA A 3 -20.58 0.25 -1.69
CA ALA A 3 -21.08 -0.47 -0.52
C ALA A 3 -21.38 -1.96 -0.78
N LEU A 4 -21.91 -2.29 -1.97
CA LEU A 4 -22.17 -3.67 -2.37
C LEU A 4 -20.87 -4.44 -2.60
N MET A 5 -19.86 -3.80 -3.25
CA MET A 5 -18.55 -4.41 -3.46
C MET A 5 -17.83 -4.70 -2.15
N ASN A 6 -18.04 -3.89 -1.10
CA ASN A 6 -17.40 -4.10 0.20
C ASN A 6 -17.91 -5.37 0.92
N VAL A 7 -19.14 -5.81 0.64
CA VAL A 7 -19.73 -7.03 1.20
C VAL A 7 -19.84 -8.18 0.20
N TRP A 8 -19.22 -8.02 -0.98
CA TRP A 8 -19.25 -9.04 -2.03
C TRP A 8 -18.36 -10.22 -1.66
N GLU A 9 -18.98 -11.40 -1.57
CA GLU A 9 -18.24 -12.64 -1.31
C GLU A 9 -17.39 -13.05 -2.52
N PRO A 10 -16.19 -13.61 -2.31
CA PRO A 10 -15.28 -13.99 -3.41
C PRO A 10 -15.80 -15.27 -4.13
N HIS A 11 -16.47 -15.07 -5.25
CA HIS A 11 -16.95 -16.16 -6.13
C HIS A 11 -16.83 -15.78 -7.59
N GLU A 12 -16.99 -16.75 -8.48
CA GLU A 12 -17.06 -16.50 -9.91
C GLU A 12 -18.30 -15.68 -10.27
N VAL A 13 -18.12 -14.72 -11.16
CA VAL A 13 -19.20 -13.87 -11.66
C VAL A 13 -19.19 -13.86 -13.19
N SER A 14 -20.30 -13.47 -13.79
CA SER A 14 -20.41 -13.38 -15.24
C SER A 14 -19.46 -12.34 -15.81
N ALA A 15 -18.96 -12.59 -17.04
CA ALA A 15 -18.13 -11.64 -17.76
C ALA A 15 -18.86 -10.31 -18.01
N GLU A 16 -20.19 -10.34 -18.17
CA GLU A 16 -21.02 -9.16 -18.33
C GLU A 16 -21.01 -8.26 -17.09
N LEU A 17 -21.18 -8.84 -15.89
CA LEU A 17 -21.12 -8.09 -14.63
C LEU A 17 -19.73 -7.46 -14.43
N LEU A 18 -18.66 -8.20 -14.72
CA LEU A 18 -17.30 -7.67 -14.66
C LEU A 18 -17.08 -6.53 -15.66
N ALA A 19 -17.59 -6.66 -16.87
CA ALA A 19 -17.49 -5.60 -17.89
C ALA A 19 -18.19 -4.32 -17.43
N MET A 20 -19.42 -4.43 -16.89
CA MET A 20 -20.15 -3.29 -16.37
C MET A 20 -19.42 -2.61 -15.19
N GLN A 21 -18.92 -3.40 -14.23
CA GLN A 21 -18.11 -2.87 -13.14
C GLN A 21 -16.86 -2.16 -13.64
N ASN A 22 -16.14 -2.79 -14.58
CA ASN A 22 -14.89 -2.23 -15.08
C ASN A 22 -15.10 -0.89 -15.82
N ILE A 23 -16.17 -0.77 -16.60
CA ILE A 23 -16.52 0.50 -17.26
C ILE A 23 -16.71 1.61 -16.21
N GLU A 24 -17.49 1.36 -15.18
CA GLU A 24 -17.73 2.32 -14.10
C GLU A 24 -16.44 2.69 -13.34
N LEU A 25 -15.63 1.68 -12.97
CA LEU A 25 -14.39 1.94 -12.23
C LEU A 25 -13.34 2.66 -13.08
N GLN A 26 -13.23 2.34 -14.37
CA GLN A 26 -12.34 3.06 -15.28
C GLN A 26 -12.79 4.51 -15.49
N GLN A 27 -14.08 4.79 -15.55
CA GLN A 27 -14.57 6.14 -15.57
C GLN A 27 -14.17 6.91 -14.31
N GLN A 28 -14.31 6.31 -13.12
CA GLN A 28 -13.87 6.92 -11.87
C GLN A 28 -12.36 7.19 -11.82
N VAL A 29 -11.54 6.31 -12.41
CA VAL A 29 -10.08 6.53 -12.55
C VAL A 29 -9.80 7.78 -13.39
N VAL A 30 -10.51 7.95 -14.51
CA VAL A 30 -10.37 9.13 -15.37
C VAL A 30 -10.81 10.40 -14.65
N GLU A 31 -11.96 10.36 -13.96
CA GLU A 31 -12.49 11.51 -13.21
C GLU A 31 -11.57 11.95 -12.06
N LYS A 32 -10.99 11.00 -11.33
CA LYS A 32 -10.02 11.29 -10.27
C LYS A 32 -8.69 11.80 -10.80
N GLY A 33 -8.36 11.49 -12.03
CA GLY A 33 -7.09 11.75 -12.67
C GLY A 33 -5.96 10.82 -12.21
N ILE A 34 -5.15 10.37 -13.15
CA ILE A 34 -3.99 9.50 -12.93
C ILE A 34 -2.78 10.37 -12.61
N VAL A 35 -1.97 9.93 -11.66
CA VAL A 35 -0.73 10.61 -11.26
C VAL A 35 0.45 9.68 -11.54
N ALA A 36 1.41 10.14 -12.34
CA ALA A 36 2.72 9.53 -12.50
C ALA A 36 3.74 10.36 -11.72
N ILE A 37 4.62 9.69 -10.97
CA ILE A 37 5.71 10.32 -10.23
C ILE A 37 7.00 9.86 -10.87
N GLU A 38 7.75 10.82 -11.39
CA GLU A 38 9.04 10.58 -12.03
C GLU A 38 10.18 10.80 -11.03
N GLY A 39 11.30 10.13 -11.25
CA GLY A 39 12.51 10.23 -10.45
C GLY A 39 12.85 8.92 -9.74
N GLU A 40 14.14 8.80 -9.39
CA GLU A 40 14.67 7.64 -8.67
C GLU A 40 14.76 7.92 -7.16
N GLY A 41 14.87 6.85 -6.38
CA GLY A 41 15.00 6.94 -4.93
C GLY A 41 13.68 7.08 -4.19
N GLY A 42 13.73 7.63 -2.99
CA GLY A 42 12.57 7.84 -2.12
C GLY A 42 11.88 9.16 -2.42
N GLN A 43 10.65 9.10 -2.92
CA GLN A 43 9.81 10.25 -3.22
C GLN A 43 8.70 10.37 -2.16
N LEU A 44 8.34 11.57 -1.77
CA LEU A 44 7.19 11.83 -0.91
C LEU A 44 6.03 12.37 -1.74
N TRP A 45 4.88 11.75 -1.64
CA TRP A 45 3.69 12.22 -2.32
C TRP A 45 2.44 12.15 -1.41
N LYS A 46 1.69 13.27 -1.36
CA LYS A 46 0.44 13.35 -0.61
C LYS A 46 -0.75 13.25 -1.55
N GLY A 47 -1.58 12.22 -1.35
CA GLY A 47 -2.79 12.02 -2.12
C GLY A 47 -3.38 10.61 -2.03
N ASP A 48 -4.39 10.37 -2.86
CA ASP A 48 -5.08 9.06 -2.96
C ASP A 48 -4.21 8.07 -3.74
N ILE A 49 -3.63 7.08 -3.05
CA ILE A 49 -2.74 6.05 -3.62
C ILE A 49 -3.37 5.30 -4.81
N THR A 50 -4.71 5.23 -4.87
CA THR A 50 -5.43 4.56 -5.97
C THR A 50 -5.31 5.30 -7.30
N ARG A 51 -4.73 6.50 -7.33
CA ARG A 51 -4.46 7.30 -8.52
C ARG A 51 -3.06 7.10 -9.09
N LEU A 52 -2.17 6.45 -8.37
CA LEU A 52 -0.77 6.31 -8.76
C LEU A 52 -0.57 5.30 -9.89
N LYS A 53 0.06 5.76 -10.98
CA LYS A 53 0.53 4.91 -12.08
C LYS A 53 1.95 4.44 -11.75
N VAL A 54 2.05 3.30 -11.09
CA VAL A 54 3.30 2.65 -10.66
C VAL A 54 3.20 1.14 -10.91
N ASP A 55 4.31 0.41 -10.74
CA ASP A 55 4.25 -1.05 -10.89
C ASP A 55 3.49 -1.70 -9.75
N ALA A 56 3.68 -1.24 -8.50
CA ALA A 56 2.91 -1.73 -7.37
C ALA A 56 2.54 -0.63 -6.37
N ILE A 57 1.34 -0.74 -5.81
CA ILE A 57 0.96 -0.02 -4.58
C ILE A 57 0.86 -1.01 -3.42
N VAL A 58 1.20 -0.56 -2.21
CA VAL A 58 1.10 -1.38 -1.00
C VAL A 58 -0.21 -1.09 -0.28
N ASN A 59 -0.91 -2.16 0.06
CA ASN A 59 -2.12 -2.17 0.87
C ASN A 59 -1.80 -2.63 2.29
N ALA A 60 -2.16 -1.82 3.29
CA ALA A 60 -2.16 -2.23 4.70
C ALA A 60 -3.43 -3.04 4.98
N ALA A 61 -3.33 -4.33 4.79
CA ALA A 61 -4.42 -5.30 4.89
C ALA A 61 -4.64 -5.78 6.35
N ASN A 62 -5.79 -6.42 6.57
CA ASN A 62 -6.03 -7.24 7.75
C ASN A 62 -5.51 -8.66 7.55
N ALA A 63 -5.49 -9.47 8.62
CA ALA A 63 -4.99 -10.84 8.57
C ALA A 63 -5.77 -11.77 7.60
N GLN A 64 -7.04 -11.49 7.34
CA GLN A 64 -7.80 -12.27 6.35
C GLN A 64 -7.31 -12.02 4.91
N GLY A 65 -6.75 -10.84 4.64
CA GLY A 65 -6.26 -10.44 3.33
C GLY A 65 -7.35 -10.28 2.27
N LEU A 66 -8.63 -10.27 2.67
CA LEU A 66 -9.78 -10.21 1.77
C LEU A 66 -10.39 -8.81 1.64
N GLY A 67 -9.68 -7.79 2.11
CA GLY A 67 -10.18 -6.43 2.15
C GLY A 67 -11.07 -6.14 3.36
N CYS A 68 -11.40 -4.88 3.53
CA CYS A 68 -12.30 -4.44 4.60
C CYS A 68 -13.75 -4.70 4.21
N TRP A 69 -14.50 -5.39 5.10
CA TRP A 69 -15.90 -5.73 4.90
C TRP A 69 -16.89 -4.65 5.34
N ALA A 70 -16.42 -3.62 6.06
CA ALA A 70 -17.29 -2.55 6.52
C ALA A 70 -17.71 -1.66 5.34
N PRO A 71 -19.04 -1.56 5.01
CA PRO A 71 -19.49 -0.76 3.89
C PRO A 71 -19.06 0.70 4.01
N LEU A 72 -18.50 1.25 2.93
CA LEU A 72 -18.06 2.66 2.81
C LEU A 72 -17.00 3.09 3.84
N HIS A 73 -16.36 2.17 4.53
CA HIS A 73 -15.29 2.51 5.46
C HIS A 73 -14.13 3.19 4.73
N ASN A 74 -13.55 4.23 5.33
CA ASN A 74 -12.51 5.05 4.71
C ASN A 74 -11.08 4.60 5.04
N CYS A 75 -10.87 3.31 5.39
CA CYS A 75 -9.52 2.77 5.50
C CYS A 75 -8.92 2.50 4.12
N ILE A 76 -7.59 2.46 4.07
CA ILE A 76 -6.83 2.22 2.84
C ILE A 76 -7.23 0.89 2.17
N ASP A 77 -7.43 -0.16 2.96
CA ASP A 77 -7.83 -1.49 2.50
C ASP A 77 -9.18 -1.46 1.77
N ASN A 78 -10.18 -0.78 2.33
CA ASN A 78 -11.47 -0.59 1.66
C ASN A 78 -11.33 0.25 0.38
N CYS A 79 -10.55 1.33 0.41
CA CYS A 79 -10.36 2.21 -0.74
C CYS A 79 -9.70 1.48 -1.91
N ILE A 80 -8.63 0.71 -1.66
CA ILE A 80 -7.92 -0.05 -2.69
C ILE A 80 -8.81 -1.14 -3.27
N HIS A 81 -9.46 -1.97 -2.43
CA HIS A 81 -10.35 -3.02 -2.90
C HIS A 81 -11.54 -2.46 -3.70
N SER A 82 -12.10 -1.33 -3.28
CA SER A 82 -13.19 -0.67 -4.01
C SER A 82 -12.76 -0.13 -5.37
N ALA A 83 -11.56 0.43 -5.48
CA ALA A 83 -11.05 0.98 -6.73
C ALA A 83 -10.57 -0.12 -7.70
N ALA A 84 -10.02 -1.21 -7.18
CA ALA A 84 -9.59 -2.35 -8.00
C ALA A 84 -10.76 -3.16 -8.56
N GLY A 85 -11.84 -3.33 -7.79
CA GLY A 85 -12.99 -4.15 -8.14
C GLY A 85 -13.03 -5.48 -7.39
N ILE A 86 -14.14 -6.21 -7.54
CA ILE A 86 -14.40 -7.47 -6.81
C ILE A 86 -13.39 -8.58 -7.14
N GLN A 87 -12.75 -8.52 -8.31
CA GLN A 87 -11.72 -9.46 -8.73
C GLN A 87 -10.53 -9.49 -7.77
N LEU A 88 -10.17 -8.33 -7.17
CA LEU A 88 -9.05 -8.25 -6.24
C LEU A 88 -9.26 -9.16 -5.02
N ARG A 89 -10.46 -9.08 -4.41
CA ARG A 89 -10.82 -9.96 -3.28
C ARG A 89 -10.82 -11.43 -3.67
N LYS A 90 -11.33 -11.73 -4.87
CA LYS A 90 -11.32 -13.10 -5.37
C LYS A 90 -9.91 -13.63 -5.53
N GLU A 91 -9.00 -12.88 -6.15
CA GLU A 91 -7.60 -13.30 -6.29
C GLU A 91 -6.92 -13.51 -4.93
N CYS A 92 -7.14 -12.61 -3.96
CA CYS A 92 -6.65 -12.80 -2.60
C CYS A 92 -7.18 -14.10 -1.98
N ASN A 93 -8.47 -14.39 -2.13
CA ASN A 93 -9.09 -15.62 -1.63
C ASN A 93 -8.50 -16.87 -2.28
N ASP A 94 -8.29 -16.83 -3.60
CA ASP A 94 -7.71 -17.95 -4.35
C ASP A 94 -6.26 -18.22 -3.95
N GLN A 95 -5.49 -17.19 -3.63
CA GLN A 95 -4.11 -17.34 -3.15
C GLN A 95 -4.06 -17.83 -1.69
N LEU A 96 -4.93 -17.32 -0.84
CA LEU A 96 -4.90 -17.60 0.60
C LEU A 96 -5.63 -18.90 0.98
N GLN A 97 -6.69 -19.27 0.27
CA GLN A 97 -7.48 -20.51 0.51
C GLN A 97 -7.87 -20.68 1.98
N GLY A 98 -8.32 -19.59 2.63
CA GLY A 98 -8.68 -19.56 4.04
C GLY A 98 -7.50 -19.44 5.03
N ARG A 99 -6.27 -19.41 4.55
CA ARG A 99 -5.09 -19.12 5.39
C ARG A 99 -5.06 -17.65 5.78
N LEU A 100 -4.72 -17.36 7.01
CA LEU A 100 -4.48 -16.00 7.47
C LEU A 100 -3.04 -15.55 7.16
N LEU A 101 -2.90 -14.30 6.75
CA LEU A 101 -1.60 -13.64 6.65
C LEU A 101 -1.06 -13.35 8.05
N LYS A 102 0.20 -13.67 8.26
CA LYS A 102 0.90 -13.31 9.51
C LYS A 102 1.37 -11.86 9.46
N THR A 103 1.50 -11.24 10.63
CA THR A 103 2.11 -9.90 10.75
C THR A 103 3.50 -9.89 10.12
N GLY A 104 3.78 -8.93 9.23
CA GLY A 104 5.03 -8.86 8.47
C GLY A 104 5.05 -9.67 7.17
N GLU A 105 4.06 -10.52 6.92
CA GLU A 105 3.92 -11.27 5.66
C GLU A 105 3.31 -10.39 4.56
N ALA A 106 3.59 -10.73 3.30
CA ALA A 106 3.00 -10.05 2.15
C ALA A 106 2.64 -11.03 1.03
N ILE A 107 1.59 -10.72 0.28
CA ILE A 107 1.21 -11.35 -1.00
C ILE A 107 1.04 -10.29 -2.08
N MET A 108 1.17 -10.69 -3.34
CA MET A 108 1.00 -9.78 -4.47
C MET A 108 -0.12 -10.27 -5.39
N THR A 109 -0.95 -9.34 -5.83
CA THR A 109 -2.06 -9.54 -6.77
C THR A 109 -1.95 -8.60 -7.97
N LYS A 110 -2.82 -8.77 -8.96
CA LYS A 110 -2.99 -7.77 -10.02
C LYS A 110 -3.67 -6.51 -9.48
N GLY A 111 -3.46 -5.37 -10.17
CA GLY A 111 -4.11 -4.10 -9.83
C GLY A 111 -5.54 -3.94 -10.38
N TYR A 112 -5.94 -4.78 -11.34
CA TYR A 112 -7.25 -4.75 -12.02
C TYR A 112 -7.61 -3.37 -12.59
N ASN A 113 -8.59 -2.67 -11.99
CA ASN A 113 -9.02 -1.35 -12.47
C ASN A 113 -8.16 -0.19 -11.94
N LEU A 114 -7.16 -0.45 -11.12
CA LEU A 114 -6.22 0.57 -10.68
C LEU A 114 -5.25 0.98 -11.79
N PRO A 115 -4.71 2.23 -11.77
CA PRO A 115 -3.59 2.60 -12.63
C PRO A 115 -2.31 1.83 -12.31
N ALA A 116 -2.15 1.34 -11.07
CA ALA A 116 -1.06 0.47 -10.65
C ALA A 116 -1.23 -0.94 -11.22
N LYS A 117 -0.13 -1.56 -11.66
CA LYS A 117 -0.16 -2.91 -12.24
C LYS A 117 -0.46 -3.99 -11.19
N HIS A 118 0.03 -3.80 -9.98
CA HIS A 118 -0.06 -4.76 -8.86
C HIS A 118 -0.49 -4.08 -7.56
N VAL A 119 -1.06 -4.89 -6.67
CA VAL A 119 -1.25 -4.55 -5.25
C VAL A 119 -0.45 -5.54 -4.41
N ILE A 120 0.38 -5.04 -3.51
CA ILE A 120 1.08 -5.86 -2.52
C ILE A 120 0.37 -5.67 -1.18
N HIS A 121 -0.22 -6.74 -0.67
CA HIS A 121 -0.96 -6.74 0.58
C HIS A 121 -0.06 -7.20 1.71
N THR A 122 0.08 -6.41 2.76
CA THR A 122 0.86 -6.75 3.96
C THR A 122 0.09 -6.44 5.23
N VAL A 123 0.33 -7.22 6.28
CA VAL A 123 -0.34 -7.06 7.57
C VAL A 123 0.66 -6.49 8.57
N GLY A 124 0.43 -5.25 8.98
CA GLY A 124 1.25 -4.61 10.00
C GLY A 124 0.83 -4.99 11.43
N PRO A 125 1.66 -4.68 12.43
CA PRO A 125 1.35 -4.91 13.84
C PRO A 125 0.23 -3.98 14.35
N ILE A 126 -0.58 -4.49 15.26
CA ILE A 126 -1.58 -3.74 16.02
C ILE A 126 -0.95 -3.29 17.34
N ILE A 127 -1.14 -2.02 17.71
CA ILE A 127 -0.59 -1.43 18.92
C ILE A 127 -1.72 -1.10 19.90
N ASP A 128 -1.77 -1.80 21.02
CA ASP A 128 -2.82 -1.64 22.03
C ASP A 128 -2.47 -0.58 23.08
N THR A 129 -1.19 -0.25 23.25
CA THR A 129 -0.65 0.57 24.37
C THR A 129 -0.11 1.93 23.93
N ASN A 130 -0.25 2.34 22.69
CA ASN A 130 0.37 3.54 22.08
C ASN A 130 1.92 3.55 22.10
N ILE A 131 2.56 2.52 22.64
CA ILE A 131 4.01 2.36 22.67
C ILE A 131 4.35 1.00 22.06
N PRO A 132 4.94 0.97 20.86
CA PRO A 132 5.30 -0.28 20.22
C PRO A 132 6.44 -0.97 20.96
N THR A 133 6.36 -2.29 21.08
CA THR A 133 7.49 -3.11 21.53
C THR A 133 8.54 -3.23 20.44
N LYS A 134 9.76 -3.64 20.81
CA LYS A 134 10.83 -3.92 19.82
C LYS A 134 10.44 -5.00 18.80
N GLU A 135 9.65 -5.99 19.23
CA GLU A 135 9.10 -6.98 18.33
C GLU A 135 8.15 -6.36 17.30
N GLN A 136 7.22 -5.50 17.74
CA GLN A 136 6.28 -4.81 16.85
C GLN A 136 7.00 -3.84 15.91
N GLU A 137 8.06 -3.16 16.35
CA GLU A 137 8.93 -2.37 15.47
C GLU A 137 9.58 -3.25 14.40
N GLY A 138 10.11 -4.41 14.79
CA GLY A 138 10.68 -5.39 13.88
C GLY A 138 9.68 -5.95 12.89
N GLN A 139 8.43 -6.19 13.31
CA GLN A 139 7.33 -6.63 12.47
C GLN A 139 6.94 -5.56 11.45
N LEU A 140 6.89 -4.28 11.84
CA LEU A 140 6.64 -3.19 10.90
C LEU A 140 7.75 -3.09 9.85
N ALA A 141 9.02 -3.14 10.27
CA ALA A 141 10.14 -3.19 9.33
C ALA A 141 10.06 -4.39 8.39
N GLN A 142 9.58 -5.55 8.89
CA GLN A 142 9.39 -6.74 8.07
C GLN A 142 8.32 -6.55 7.00
N CYS A 143 7.25 -5.79 7.23
CA CYS A 143 6.26 -5.45 6.20
C CYS A 143 6.92 -4.78 4.99
N TYR A 144 7.76 -3.78 5.22
CA TYR A 144 8.48 -3.09 4.15
C TYR A 144 9.44 -4.02 3.42
N ARG A 145 10.20 -4.85 4.15
CA ARG A 145 11.11 -5.84 3.53
C ARG A 145 10.36 -6.87 2.70
N SER A 146 9.24 -7.41 3.22
CA SER A 146 8.43 -8.39 2.48
C SER A 146 7.85 -7.82 1.20
N CYS A 147 7.38 -6.57 1.23
CA CYS A 147 6.88 -5.89 0.03
C CYS A 147 8.00 -5.66 -1.00
N LEU A 148 9.16 -5.18 -0.56
CA LEU A 148 10.32 -4.97 -1.44
C LEU A 148 10.84 -6.28 -2.03
N ASN A 149 10.88 -7.37 -1.24
CA ASN A 149 11.26 -8.69 -1.73
C ASN A 149 10.35 -9.17 -2.87
N LEU A 150 9.02 -9.02 -2.73
CA LEU A 150 8.08 -9.37 -3.80
C LEU A 150 8.25 -8.50 -5.04
N ALA A 151 8.46 -7.20 -4.86
CA ALA A 151 8.70 -6.27 -5.95
C ALA A 151 9.99 -6.62 -6.74
N GLU A 152 11.10 -6.89 -6.02
CA GLU A 152 12.36 -7.31 -6.63
C GLU A 152 12.26 -8.65 -7.35
N GLN A 153 11.61 -9.66 -6.73
CA GLN A 153 11.38 -10.97 -7.34
C GLN A 153 10.57 -10.89 -8.64
N ALA A 154 9.64 -9.94 -8.71
CA ALA A 154 8.83 -9.68 -9.90
C ALA A 154 9.49 -8.72 -10.90
N GLY A 155 10.69 -8.20 -10.63
CA GLY A 155 11.40 -7.26 -11.48
C GLY A 155 10.69 -5.91 -11.62
N LEU A 156 9.94 -5.47 -10.61
CA LEU A 156 9.24 -4.20 -10.62
C LEU A 156 10.23 -3.04 -10.45
N GLU A 157 9.96 -1.92 -11.12
CA GLU A 157 10.82 -0.73 -11.06
C GLU A 157 10.30 0.33 -10.10
N SER A 158 9.00 0.32 -9.77
CA SER A 158 8.37 1.33 -8.92
C SER A 158 7.38 0.71 -7.92
N ILE A 159 7.42 1.21 -6.67
CA ILE A 159 6.52 0.81 -5.58
C ILE A 159 6.09 2.02 -4.75
N ALA A 160 4.80 2.09 -4.41
CA ALA A 160 4.28 3.12 -3.51
C ALA A 160 3.77 2.50 -2.21
N PHE A 161 4.30 2.95 -1.09
CA PHE A 161 3.92 2.54 0.25
C PHE A 161 2.92 3.50 0.87
N CYS A 162 1.84 2.99 1.44
CA CYS A 162 1.01 3.74 2.38
C CYS A 162 1.64 3.75 3.79
N CYS A 163 1.09 4.55 4.72
CA CYS A 163 1.52 4.58 6.12
C CYS A 163 1.02 3.32 6.86
N ILE A 164 1.80 2.23 6.79
CA ILE A 164 1.42 0.92 7.34
C ILE A 164 1.22 1.02 8.86
N SER A 165 0.13 0.45 9.38
CA SER A 165 -0.27 0.38 10.80
C SER A 165 -0.63 1.69 11.48
N THR A 166 -0.49 2.87 10.86
CA THR A 166 -0.72 4.17 11.53
C THR A 166 -2.20 4.58 11.64
N GLY A 167 -3.10 3.88 10.96
CA GLY A 167 -4.53 4.11 11.04
C GLY A 167 -5.18 3.30 12.17
N VAL A 168 -6.03 2.34 11.83
CA VAL A 168 -6.82 1.50 12.76
C VAL A 168 -5.92 0.63 13.67
N PHE A 169 -4.65 0.44 13.33
CA PHE A 169 -3.69 -0.36 14.11
C PHE A 169 -2.87 0.48 15.09
N HIS A 170 -3.08 1.80 15.14
CA HIS A 170 -2.58 2.72 16.15
C HIS A 170 -1.06 2.76 16.35
N PHE A 171 -0.27 2.38 15.35
CA PHE A 171 1.18 2.56 15.43
C PHE A 171 1.51 4.07 15.42
N PRO A 172 2.37 4.57 16.33
CA PRO A 172 2.71 6.00 16.40
C PRO A 172 3.32 6.48 15.06
N ASN A 173 2.74 7.54 14.46
CA ASN A 173 3.07 7.99 13.11
C ASN A 173 4.56 8.34 12.93
N GLU A 174 5.16 9.05 13.88
CA GLU A 174 6.60 9.42 13.80
C GLU A 174 7.49 8.18 13.79
N ARG A 175 7.25 7.27 14.75
CA ARG A 175 8.07 6.05 14.84
C ARG A 175 7.86 5.14 13.63
N ALA A 176 6.63 5.06 13.11
CA ALA A 176 6.34 4.31 11.89
C ALA A 176 7.08 4.89 10.67
N ALA A 177 7.09 6.20 10.51
CA ALA A 177 7.79 6.87 9.41
C ALA A 177 9.30 6.66 9.47
N GLU A 178 9.89 6.77 10.68
CA GLU A 178 11.32 6.50 10.91
C GLU A 178 11.70 5.07 10.50
N ILE A 179 10.93 4.06 10.97
CA ILE A 179 11.14 2.64 10.62
C ILE A 179 10.98 2.42 9.12
N ALA A 180 9.97 3.03 8.49
CA ALA A 180 9.72 2.91 7.06
C ALA A 180 10.91 3.42 6.25
N ILE A 181 11.34 4.66 6.52
CA ILE A 181 12.43 5.33 5.79
C ILE A 181 13.75 4.59 6.01
N GLU A 182 14.07 4.22 7.25
CA GLU A 182 15.30 3.48 7.58
C GLU A 182 15.32 2.12 6.90
N THR A 183 14.22 1.37 6.94
CA THR A 183 14.13 0.04 6.31
C THR A 183 14.32 0.13 4.81
N VAL A 184 13.65 1.09 4.15
CA VAL A 184 13.73 1.29 2.71
C VAL A 184 15.13 1.76 2.27
N ARG A 185 15.77 2.66 3.02
CA ARG A 185 17.13 3.15 2.73
C ARG A 185 18.18 2.04 2.81
N ASN A 186 18.05 1.16 3.80
CA ASN A 186 19.00 0.08 4.05
C ASN A 186 18.71 -1.20 3.23
N TYR A 187 17.62 -1.23 2.48
CA TYR A 187 17.26 -2.40 1.67
C TYR A 187 18.10 -2.44 0.38
N PRO A 188 18.76 -3.58 0.09
CA PRO A 188 19.54 -3.75 -1.14
C PRO A 188 18.63 -3.88 -2.36
N ARG A 189 18.48 -2.82 -3.13
CA ARG A 189 17.63 -2.76 -4.33
C ARG A 189 18.41 -3.11 -5.58
N GLN A 190 17.77 -3.81 -6.52
CA GLN A 190 18.30 -4.15 -7.83
C GLN A 190 17.38 -3.63 -8.95
N SER A 191 16.12 -4.05 -8.98
CA SER A 191 15.13 -3.62 -9.98
C SER A 191 14.32 -2.41 -9.53
N VAL A 192 14.00 -2.29 -8.25
CA VAL A 192 13.19 -1.19 -7.71
C VAL A 192 14.01 0.10 -7.67
N LYS A 193 13.74 1.03 -8.57
CA LYS A 193 14.40 2.33 -8.70
C LYS A 193 13.65 3.44 -7.97
N THR A 194 12.32 3.45 -8.11
CA THR A 194 11.44 4.48 -7.55
C THR A 194 10.62 3.94 -6.39
N ILE A 195 10.75 4.58 -5.23
CA ILE A 195 9.95 4.28 -4.05
C ILE A 195 9.18 5.54 -3.67
N ILE A 196 7.86 5.41 -3.53
CA ILE A 196 6.99 6.51 -3.15
C ILE A 196 6.47 6.25 -1.75
N PHE A 197 6.78 7.16 -0.82
CA PHE A 197 6.10 7.24 0.46
C PHE A 197 4.82 8.03 0.25
N ASN A 198 3.70 7.32 0.11
CA ASN A 198 2.40 7.93 -0.05
C ASN A 198 1.79 8.23 1.31
N VAL A 199 1.45 9.46 1.53
CA VAL A 199 0.76 9.96 2.72
C VAL A 199 -0.57 10.59 2.32
N PHE A 200 -1.54 10.60 3.22
CA PHE A 200 -2.85 11.18 2.95
C PHE A 200 -3.14 12.41 3.81
N LEU A 201 -2.72 12.41 5.09
CA LEU A 201 -2.92 13.49 6.03
C LEU A 201 -1.74 14.45 6.03
N ASP A 202 -2.00 15.75 6.32
CA ASP A 202 -0.96 16.77 6.45
C ASP A 202 0.06 16.41 7.55
N LYS A 203 -0.42 15.89 8.68
CA LYS A 203 0.43 15.40 9.77
C LYS A 203 1.48 14.39 9.29
N ASP A 204 1.07 13.41 8.49
CA ASP A 204 1.99 12.39 7.98
C ASP A 204 2.96 12.99 6.94
N TYR A 205 2.47 13.94 6.12
CA TYR A 205 3.33 14.65 5.18
C TYR A 205 4.44 15.38 5.89
N ASP A 206 4.15 16.15 6.94
CA ASP A 206 5.13 16.92 7.70
C ASP A 206 6.18 16.00 8.37
N ILE A 207 5.74 14.86 8.91
CA ILE A 207 6.61 13.86 9.51
C ILE A 207 7.60 13.29 8.47
N TYR A 208 7.08 12.77 7.34
CA TYR A 208 7.91 12.18 6.30
C TYR A 208 8.83 13.22 5.65
N HIS A 209 8.33 14.43 5.40
CA HIS A 209 9.12 15.52 4.83
C HIS A 209 10.33 15.85 5.72
N ARG A 210 10.13 15.96 7.03
CA ARG A 210 11.20 16.20 8.00
C ARG A 210 12.26 15.09 7.93
N PHE A 211 11.88 13.83 8.09
CA PHE A 211 12.83 12.71 8.10
C PHE A 211 13.55 12.48 6.76
N LEU A 212 12.88 12.75 5.65
CA LEU A 212 13.52 12.64 4.33
C LEU A 212 14.52 13.77 4.09
N SER A 213 14.25 14.98 4.59
CA SER A 213 15.15 16.14 4.49
C SER A 213 16.38 16.02 5.40
N GLU A 214 16.20 15.56 6.64
CA GLU A 214 17.30 15.41 7.61
C GLU A 214 18.30 14.29 7.23
N GLY A 215 17.87 13.30 6.47
CA GLY A 215 18.71 12.20 5.99
C GLY A 215 19.37 12.43 4.63
N SER A 216 19.20 13.60 4.01
CA SER A 216 19.95 13.99 2.82
C SER A 216 21.34 14.46 3.27
N PRO A 217 22.47 13.91 2.74
CA PRO A 217 23.77 14.48 3.04
C PRO A 217 23.75 15.95 2.60
N ALA A 218 24.01 16.87 3.54
CA ALA A 218 24.17 18.27 3.21
C ALA A 218 25.11 18.36 2.01
N ALA A 219 24.66 19.02 0.93
CA ALA A 219 25.55 19.38 -0.16
C ALA A 219 26.75 20.08 0.48
N ALA A 220 27.91 19.47 0.35
CA ALA A 220 29.14 20.08 0.80
C ALA A 220 29.22 21.43 0.07
N THR A 221 28.99 22.51 0.80
CA THR A 221 29.34 23.85 0.34
C THR A 221 30.85 23.92 0.36
N ASP A 222 31.43 23.65 -0.78
CA ASP A 222 32.84 24.02 -1.02
C ASP A 222 32.97 25.54 -0.84
N CYS A 223 33.68 25.92 0.23
CA CYS A 223 34.28 27.25 0.38
C CYS A 223 35.59 27.30 -0.34
#